data_e1584e1087cfc30441b9f279972e31ef
#
_entry.id   e1584e1087cfc30441b9f279972e31ef
#
_cell.length_a   1.000
_cell.length_b   1.000
_cell.length_c   1.000
_cell.angle_alpha   90.00
_cell.angle_beta   90.00
_cell.angle_gamma   90.00
#
_symmetry.space_group_name_H-M   'P 1'
#
loop_
_entity.id
_entity.type
_entity.pdbx_description
1 polymer ?
#
loop_
_entity_poly.entity_id
_entity_poly.type
_entity_poly.pdbx_seq_one_letter_code
_entity_poly.pdbx_strand_id
1 'polypeptide(L)'
;MALILSILLTVSPYLARVYEYMPAPGQFVNALPVATAGDTPQTMAAKAEAAIAYNAGKTVCLGAWGGYIVFGFDHPVVNSGDEYDFRIKGNATYASYSQDATRKGGASEPGIVLVSYDANGNGLPDDAWYELAGSEYSSPQTIRHYAVTYTRPNGLQDVPWTDNRGGNGVVPRNEFHQQDYFPLWAPDELTFTGSRLAPNAVDEGENGEHSFILYCYDYGYADNHPNKTDGCKFCIRWAVDQNGLPKDLPAIHFVKVYTAVQQVCGWIGETSTEITGAEDLHPDMPFPDDPSETGLSPMPYANSQPPTAKILRDGQFLILRGEKAYTLTGQTLW
;
A
#
# COMPACT_ATOMS: atom_id res chain seq x y z
N MET A 1 -7.95 30.87 42.51
CA MET A 1 -8.18 29.53 41.96
C MET A 1 -8.22 29.65 40.45
N ALA A 2 -7.12 29.32 39.77
CA ALA A 2 -7.05 29.36 38.32
C ALA A 2 -7.67 28.06 37.78
N LEU A 3 -8.71 28.17 36.96
CA LEU A 3 -9.34 27.07 36.28
C LEU A 3 -8.39 26.67 35.11
N ILE A 4 -7.67 25.57 35.27
CA ILE A 4 -6.92 24.97 34.14
C ILE A 4 -7.96 24.29 33.28
N LEU A 5 -8.31 24.91 32.15
CA LEU A 5 -9.15 24.32 31.12
C LEU A 5 -8.24 23.36 30.33
N SER A 6 -8.25 22.08 30.70
CA SER A 6 -7.64 21.04 29.87
C SER A 6 -8.48 20.91 28.61
N ILE A 7 -7.97 21.45 27.48
CA ILE A 7 -8.49 21.15 26.15
C ILE A 7 -8.01 19.72 25.85
N LEU A 8 -8.89 18.73 26.00
CA LEU A 8 -8.68 17.42 25.39
C LEU A 8 -8.70 17.64 23.87
N LEU A 9 -7.53 17.68 23.23
CA LEU A 9 -7.42 17.53 21.79
C LEU A 9 -7.88 16.10 21.48
N THR A 10 -9.06 15.94 20.93
CA THR A 10 -9.50 14.66 20.39
C THR A 10 -8.68 14.38 19.13
N VAL A 11 -7.98 13.28 19.14
CA VAL A 11 -7.22 12.77 18.01
C VAL A 11 -8.20 12.44 16.87
N SER A 12 -7.91 12.83 15.65
CA SER A 12 -8.77 12.52 14.50
C SER A 12 -8.50 11.08 14.03
N PRO A 13 -9.49 10.19 13.94
CA PRO A 13 -9.25 8.83 13.44
C PRO A 13 -8.92 8.78 11.95
N TYR A 14 -9.07 9.89 11.24
CA TYR A 14 -8.96 9.89 9.78
C TYR A 14 -7.56 10.27 9.29
N LEU A 15 -7.20 9.76 8.10
CA LEU A 15 -6.07 10.25 7.33
C LEU A 15 -6.03 11.79 7.38
N ALA A 16 -4.85 12.34 7.71
CA ALA A 16 -4.68 13.78 7.91
C ALA A 16 -3.84 14.42 6.83
N ARG A 17 -2.86 13.71 6.26
CA ARG A 17 -1.87 14.28 5.33
C ARG A 17 -1.55 13.34 4.17
N VAL A 18 -1.32 13.92 2.99
CA VAL A 18 -0.71 13.25 1.83
C VAL A 18 0.68 13.82 1.59
N TYR A 19 1.68 12.96 1.66
CA TYR A 19 3.10 13.32 1.47
C TYR A 19 3.52 13.24 0.01
N GLU A 20 3.06 12.18 -0.69
CA GLU A 20 3.38 11.93 -2.09
C GLU A 20 2.14 11.43 -2.84
N TYR A 21 2.01 11.88 -4.08
CA TYR A 21 1.02 11.36 -5.02
C TYR A 21 1.61 11.33 -6.42
N MET A 22 1.82 10.12 -6.93
CA MET A 22 2.34 9.89 -8.27
C MET A 22 1.58 8.71 -8.91
N PRO A 23 0.44 8.99 -9.59
CA PRO A 23 -0.29 7.97 -10.31
C PRO A 23 0.49 7.50 -11.54
N ALA A 24 0.31 6.24 -11.91
CA ALA A 24 0.67 5.76 -13.24
C ALA A 24 -0.36 6.25 -14.27
N PRO A 25 -0.07 6.17 -15.57
CA PRO A 25 -1.03 6.57 -16.59
C PRO A 25 -2.37 5.84 -16.47
N GLY A 26 -3.47 6.57 -16.69
CA GLY A 26 -4.81 6.02 -16.56
C GLY A 26 -5.92 7.02 -16.86
N GLN A 27 -7.14 6.53 -17.05
CA GLN A 27 -8.27 7.32 -17.53
C GLN A 27 -8.71 8.44 -16.57
N PHE A 28 -8.40 8.36 -15.26
CA PHE A 28 -8.85 9.33 -14.27
C PHE A 28 -7.72 10.10 -13.57
N VAL A 29 -6.47 9.86 -13.92
CA VAL A 29 -5.31 10.41 -13.18
C VAL A 29 -5.19 11.94 -13.25
N ASN A 30 -5.78 12.57 -14.28
CA ASN A 30 -5.84 14.03 -14.41
C ASN A 30 -7.20 14.62 -13.98
N ALA A 31 -8.14 13.77 -13.53
CA ALA A 31 -9.48 14.17 -13.10
C ALA A 31 -9.72 13.93 -11.60
N LEU A 32 -9.02 12.97 -10.99
CA LEU A 32 -9.20 12.57 -9.60
C LEU A 32 -7.85 12.48 -8.84
N PRO A 33 -7.38 13.62 -8.31
CA PRO A 33 -7.91 14.99 -8.34
C PRO A 33 -7.65 15.72 -9.66
N VAL A 34 -8.38 16.81 -9.89
CA VAL A 34 -8.25 17.59 -11.14
C VAL A 34 -6.86 18.21 -11.26
N ALA A 35 -6.13 17.79 -12.29
CA ALA A 35 -4.86 18.40 -12.67
C ALA A 35 -5.06 19.61 -13.58
N THR A 36 -4.19 20.60 -13.45
CA THR A 36 -4.18 21.81 -14.26
C THR A 36 -2.76 22.11 -14.76
N ALA A 37 -2.65 22.89 -15.81
CA ALA A 37 -1.36 23.35 -16.32
C ALA A 37 -0.57 24.07 -15.22
N GLY A 38 0.69 23.66 -15.02
CA GLY A 38 1.57 24.22 -14.00
C GLY A 38 1.52 23.53 -12.64
N ASP A 39 0.71 22.49 -12.48
CA ASP A 39 0.80 21.64 -11.30
C ASP A 39 2.18 20.97 -11.19
N THR A 40 2.57 20.71 -9.96
CA THR A 40 3.80 20.01 -9.58
C THR A 40 3.45 18.79 -8.72
N PRO A 41 4.36 17.85 -8.47
CA PRO A 41 4.11 16.75 -7.53
C PRO A 41 3.59 17.25 -6.18
N GLN A 42 4.12 18.37 -5.67
CA GLN A 42 3.70 18.95 -4.39
C GLN A 42 2.28 19.51 -4.42
N THR A 43 1.91 20.25 -5.48
CA THR A 43 0.53 20.78 -5.60
C THR A 43 -0.47 19.65 -5.81
N MET A 44 -0.10 18.58 -6.51
CA MET A 44 -0.97 17.44 -6.71
C MET A 44 -1.12 16.59 -5.44
N ALA A 45 -0.06 16.45 -4.62
CA ALA A 45 -0.17 15.83 -3.30
C ALA A 45 -1.12 16.64 -2.40
N ALA A 46 -1.03 17.98 -2.40
CA ALA A 46 -1.96 18.85 -1.66
C ALA A 46 -3.41 18.75 -2.17
N LYS A 47 -3.63 18.60 -3.49
CA LYS A 47 -4.98 18.35 -4.05
C LYS A 47 -5.52 16.98 -3.66
N ALA A 48 -4.67 15.94 -3.64
CA ALA A 48 -5.04 14.62 -3.16
C ALA A 48 -5.40 14.67 -1.66
N GLU A 49 -4.61 15.36 -0.83
CA GLU A 49 -4.93 15.60 0.58
C GLU A 49 -6.30 16.27 0.74
N ALA A 50 -6.54 17.38 0.04
CA ALA A 50 -7.83 18.08 0.10
C ALA A 50 -9.03 17.22 -0.38
N ALA A 51 -8.77 16.16 -1.15
CA ALA A 51 -9.80 15.25 -1.62
C ALA A 51 -10.18 14.18 -0.57
N ILE A 52 -9.22 13.67 0.20
CA ILE A 52 -9.44 12.47 1.03
C ILE A 52 -9.11 12.63 2.51
N ALA A 53 -8.38 13.68 2.92
CA ALA A 53 -8.08 13.92 4.33
C ALA A 53 -9.33 14.23 5.15
N TYR A 54 -9.29 13.89 6.43
CA TYR A 54 -10.37 14.14 7.38
C TYR A 54 -11.76 13.69 6.90
N ASN A 55 -11.79 12.57 6.15
CA ASN A 55 -13.01 11.98 5.59
C ASN A 55 -13.76 12.94 4.62
N ALA A 56 -13.03 13.67 3.81
CA ALA A 56 -13.59 14.66 2.86
C ALA A 56 -14.50 14.04 1.77
N GLY A 57 -14.44 12.71 1.57
CA GLY A 57 -15.42 11.95 0.79
C GLY A 57 -15.29 12.07 -0.73
N LYS A 58 -14.13 12.51 -1.24
CA LYS A 58 -13.79 12.47 -2.66
C LYS A 58 -12.86 11.30 -2.96
N THR A 59 -12.53 11.13 -4.24
CA THR A 59 -11.71 10.01 -4.72
C THR A 59 -10.38 10.53 -5.28
N VAL A 60 -9.33 9.74 -5.05
CA VAL A 60 -8.02 9.88 -5.68
C VAL A 60 -7.73 8.60 -6.47
N CYS A 61 -7.40 8.74 -7.76
CA CYS A 61 -7.11 7.64 -8.67
C CYS A 61 -5.59 7.42 -8.77
N LEU A 62 -5.14 6.18 -8.62
CA LEU A 62 -3.72 5.83 -8.71
C LEU A 62 -3.28 5.42 -10.13
N GLY A 63 -4.21 5.23 -11.07
CA GLY A 63 -3.92 4.80 -12.43
C GLY A 63 -3.48 3.34 -12.51
N ALA A 64 -2.83 2.99 -13.62
CA ALA A 64 -2.35 1.64 -13.89
C ALA A 64 -1.32 1.15 -12.85
N TRP A 65 -0.75 -0.06 -13.06
CA TRP A 65 0.15 -0.69 -12.11
C TRP A 65 1.29 0.23 -11.66
N GLY A 66 1.50 0.26 -10.34
CA GLY A 66 2.61 0.95 -9.70
C GLY A 66 2.34 2.39 -9.32
N GLY A 67 1.32 3.05 -9.90
CA GLY A 67 0.91 4.39 -9.46
C GLY A 67 0.52 4.40 -7.99
N TYR A 68 0.96 5.40 -7.22
CA TYR A 68 0.92 5.35 -5.76
C TYR A 68 0.55 6.66 -5.08
N ILE A 69 0.18 6.51 -3.82
CA ILE A 69 -0.01 7.59 -2.83
C ILE A 69 0.71 7.22 -1.53
N VAL A 70 1.28 8.24 -0.85
CA VAL A 70 1.83 8.12 0.51
C VAL A 70 1.07 9.08 1.41
N PHE A 71 0.51 8.57 2.48
CA PHE A 71 -0.26 9.36 3.44
C PHE A 71 0.04 8.96 4.89
N GLY A 72 -0.43 9.75 5.83
CA GLY A 72 -0.35 9.49 7.27
C GLY A 72 -1.50 10.12 8.03
N PHE A 73 -1.54 9.82 9.32
CA PHE A 73 -2.47 10.36 10.30
C PHE A 73 -1.82 11.55 11.03
N ASP A 74 -2.55 12.24 11.89
CA ASP A 74 -1.99 13.28 12.75
C ASP A 74 -1.33 12.73 14.04
N HIS A 75 -1.31 11.39 14.14
CA HIS A 75 -0.72 10.58 15.21
C HIS A 75 -0.21 9.25 14.65
N PRO A 76 0.65 8.51 15.38
CA PRO A 76 1.03 7.16 14.99
C PRO A 76 -0.15 6.19 15.18
N VAL A 77 -0.42 5.33 14.21
CA VAL A 77 -1.35 4.20 14.37
C VAL A 77 -0.65 3.09 15.12
N VAL A 78 -1.13 2.77 16.30
CA VAL A 78 -0.52 1.78 17.19
C VAL A 78 -0.88 0.35 16.76
N ASN A 79 0.09 -0.56 16.81
CA ASN A 79 -0.15 -1.98 16.57
C ASN A 79 -0.92 -2.60 17.76
N SER A 80 -2.18 -2.92 17.54
CA SER A 80 -3.06 -3.53 18.56
C SER A 80 -2.73 -5.01 18.85
N GLY A 81 -1.90 -5.64 18.03
CA GLY A 81 -1.52 -7.04 18.14
C GLY A 81 -2.54 -7.96 17.47
N ASP A 82 -3.69 -8.19 18.08
CA ASP A 82 -4.65 -9.21 17.64
C ASP A 82 -5.83 -8.68 16.81
N GLU A 83 -6.06 -7.37 16.83
CA GLU A 83 -7.16 -6.74 16.10
C GLU A 83 -6.68 -6.09 14.79
N TYR A 84 -7.62 -5.56 14.01
CA TYR A 84 -7.29 -4.70 12.87
C TYR A 84 -6.94 -3.30 13.37
N ASP A 85 -5.82 -2.75 12.89
CA ASP A 85 -5.31 -1.47 13.35
C ASP A 85 -5.92 -0.29 12.59
N PHE A 86 -6.06 -0.41 11.28
CA PHE A 86 -6.61 0.66 10.43
C PHE A 86 -7.39 0.11 9.24
N ARG A 87 -8.12 1.00 8.57
CA ARG A 87 -8.76 0.68 7.28
C ARG A 87 -8.36 1.68 6.21
N ILE A 88 -8.37 1.22 4.96
CA ILE A 88 -8.26 2.06 3.76
C ILE A 88 -9.57 1.96 3.00
N LYS A 89 -10.13 3.11 2.65
CA LYS A 89 -11.40 3.22 1.92
C LYS A 89 -11.11 3.43 0.44
N GLY A 90 -11.79 2.67 -0.40
CA GLY A 90 -11.75 2.76 -1.86
C GLY A 90 -13.15 2.96 -2.44
N ASN A 91 -13.35 2.49 -3.67
CA ASN A 91 -14.67 2.48 -4.33
C ASN A 91 -15.15 1.07 -4.69
N ALA A 92 -14.42 0.02 -4.28
CA ALA A 92 -14.76 -1.38 -4.54
C ALA A 92 -16.23 -1.69 -4.22
N THR A 93 -16.89 -2.44 -5.10
CA THR A 93 -18.26 -2.91 -4.94
C THR A 93 -18.39 -4.37 -5.34
N TYR A 94 -19.37 -5.07 -4.76
CA TYR A 94 -19.75 -6.39 -5.24
C TYR A 94 -20.77 -6.28 -6.36
N ALA A 95 -20.59 -7.10 -7.40
CA ALA A 95 -21.60 -7.29 -8.42
C ALA A 95 -22.83 -8.00 -7.83
N SER A 96 -23.99 -7.68 -8.35
CA SER A 96 -25.22 -8.40 -8.00
C SER A 96 -25.29 -9.80 -8.62
N TYR A 97 -24.47 -10.07 -9.62
CA TYR A 97 -24.37 -11.30 -10.37
C TYR A 97 -22.90 -11.62 -10.68
N SER A 98 -22.52 -12.89 -10.58
CA SER A 98 -21.24 -13.46 -11.00
C SER A 98 -21.46 -14.95 -11.28
N GLN A 99 -20.81 -15.51 -12.30
CA GLN A 99 -20.91 -16.94 -12.61
C GLN A 99 -20.21 -17.79 -11.53
N ASP A 100 -19.15 -17.28 -10.92
CA ASP A 100 -18.49 -17.95 -9.80
C ASP A 100 -19.11 -17.55 -8.46
N ALA A 101 -20.13 -18.31 -8.02
CA ALA A 101 -20.79 -18.07 -6.74
C ALA A 101 -19.90 -18.36 -5.50
N THR A 102 -18.72 -18.94 -5.68
CA THR A 102 -17.79 -19.25 -4.58
C THR A 102 -16.85 -18.10 -4.28
N ARG A 103 -16.74 -17.11 -5.18
CA ARG A 103 -15.88 -15.93 -5.07
C ARG A 103 -16.69 -14.65 -5.05
N LYS A 104 -16.27 -13.69 -4.25
CA LYS A 104 -16.82 -12.33 -4.31
C LYS A 104 -16.08 -11.56 -5.39
N GLY A 105 -16.80 -10.81 -6.20
CA GLY A 105 -16.25 -9.98 -7.25
C GLY A 105 -17.22 -8.88 -7.63
N GLY A 106 -16.77 -8.00 -8.49
CA GLY A 106 -17.51 -6.86 -9.00
C GLY A 106 -16.52 -5.83 -9.56
N ALA A 107 -16.36 -4.71 -8.88
CA ALA A 107 -15.29 -3.74 -9.11
C ALA A 107 -14.27 -3.86 -7.96
N SER A 108 -13.32 -4.77 -8.08
CA SER A 108 -12.20 -4.95 -7.15
C SER A 108 -10.90 -4.56 -7.87
N GLU A 109 -10.29 -3.45 -7.44
CA GLU A 109 -9.12 -2.85 -8.08
C GLU A 109 -7.95 -2.78 -7.09
N PRO A 110 -7.36 -3.95 -6.73
CA PRO A 110 -6.54 -4.13 -5.54
C PRO A 110 -5.27 -3.29 -5.57
N GLY A 111 -4.99 -2.63 -4.43
CA GLY A 111 -3.75 -1.92 -4.15
C GLY A 111 -2.91 -2.63 -3.10
N ILE A 112 -1.61 -2.82 -3.37
CA ILE A 112 -0.65 -3.28 -2.36
C ILE A 112 -0.40 -2.17 -1.36
N VAL A 113 -0.32 -2.54 -0.07
CA VAL A 113 -0.13 -1.62 1.05
C VAL A 113 1.23 -1.85 1.68
N LEU A 114 2.01 -0.76 1.83
CA LEU A 114 3.22 -0.75 2.62
C LEU A 114 3.05 0.24 3.78
N VAL A 115 3.77 -0.02 4.86
CA VAL A 115 3.77 0.82 6.04
C VAL A 115 5.20 1.20 6.44
N SER A 116 5.36 2.35 7.09
CA SER A 116 6.64 2.82 7.61
C SER A 116 6.48 3.41 9.01
N TYR A 117 7.46 3.15 9.84
CA TYR A 117 7.62 3.75 11.16
C TYR A 117 8.65 4.87 11.06
N ASP A 118 8.33 6.06 11.56
CA ASP A 118 9.25 7.20 11.63
C ASP A 118 10.30 6.95 12.73
N ALA A 119 11.36 6.23 12.36
CA ALA A 119 12.38 5.81 13.32
C ALA A 119 13.35 6.93 13.68
N ASN A 120 13.49 7.92 12.80
CA ASN A 120 14.37 9.08 13.03
C ASN A 120 13.65 10.29 13.61
N GLY A 121 12.30 10.25 13.72
CA GLY A 121 11.46 11.27 14.34
C GLY A 121 11.39 12.59 13.55
N ASN A 122 11.64 12.56 12.23
CA ASN A 122 11.68 13.77 11.42
C ASN A 122 10.33 14.13 10.76
N GLY A 123 9.31 13.27 10.89
CA GLY A 123 7.98 13.45 10.32
C GLY A 123 7.92 13.28 8.81
N LEU A 124 8.92 12.63 8.19
CA LEU A 124 9.01 12.39 6.74
C LEU A 124 8.99 10.90 6.43
N PRO A 125 8.42 10.48 5.28
CA PRO A 125 8.33 9.08 4.89
C PRO A 125 9.63 8.56 4.24
N ASP A 126 10.78 8.83 4.87
CA ASP A 126 12.12 8.50 4.37
C ASP A 126 12.79 7.30 5.08
N ASP A 127 12.08 6.69 6.02
CA ASP A 127 12.49 5.46 6.70
C ASP A 127 12.13 4.19 5.92
N ALA A 128 12.44 3.02 6.49
CA ALA A 128 12.22 1.73 5.84
C ALA A 128 10.73 1.41 5.66
N TRP A 129 10.39 0.93 4.48
CA TRP A 129 9.04 0.48 4.11
C TRP A 129 8.90 -1.03 4.22
N TYR A 130 7.74 -1.50 4.71
CA TYR A 130 7.40 -2.89 4.89
C TYR A 130 6.07 -3.19 4.23
N GLU A 131 6.03 -4.19 3.33
CA GLU A 131 4.79 -4.63 2.69
C GLU A 131 3.91 -5.35 3.72
N LEU A 132 2.62 -5.05 3.75
CA LEU A 132 1.65 -5.85 4.49
C LEU A 132 1.31 -7.09 3.66
N ALA A 133 1.70 -8.27 4.15
CA ALA A 133 1.52 -9.53 3.44
C ALA A 133 0.03 -9.89 3.33
N GLY A 134 -0.58 -9.56 2.19
CA GLY A 134 -1.94 -9.97 1.83
C GLY A 134 -2.02 -11.44 1.41
N SER A 135 -3.22 -11.92 1.09
CA SER A 135 -3.49 -13.32 0.72
C SER A 135 -2.64 -13.83 -0.43
N GLU A 136 -2.31 -12.97 -1.40
CA GLU A 136 -1.51 -13.32 -2.58
C GLU A 136 0.01 -13.12 -2.37
N TYR A 137 0.44 -12.67 -1.18
CA TYR A 137 1.84 -12.41 -0.91
C TYR A 137 2.75 -13.60 -1.22
N SER A 138 2.35 -14.82 -0.87
CA SER A 138 3.11 -16.05 -1.10
C SER A 138 2.66 -16.82 -2.35
N SER A 139 1.75 -16.26 -3.15
CA SER A 139 1.27 -16.88 -4.39
C SER A 139 2.42 -17.03 -5.40
N PRO A 140 2.58 -18.18 -6.07
CA PRO A 140 3.57 -18.35 -7.12
C PRO A 140 3.29 -17.49 -8.37
N GLN A 141 2.10 -16.90 -8.46
CA GLN A 141 1.71 -15.99 -9.54
C GLN A 141 2.10 -14.54 -9.25
N THR A 142 2.42 -14.21 -8.01
CA THR A 142 2.90 -12.88 -7.62
C THR A 142 4.34 -12.68 -8.09
N ILE A 143 4.56 -11.63 -8.85
CA ILE A 143 5.88 -11.28 -9.40
C ILE A 143 6.51 -10.23 -8.50
N ARG A 144 7.59 -10.62 -7.81
CA ARG A 144 8.38 -9.69 -6.99
C ARG A 144 9.43 -8.98 -7.82
N HIS A 145 9.85 -7.80 -7.34
CA HIS A 145 10.84 -6.97 -8.03
C HIS A 145 10.47 -6.71 -9.50
N TYR A 146 9.15 -6.58 -9.73
CA TYR A 146 8.65 -6.16 -11.02
C TYR A 146 8.90 -4.67 -11.19
N ALA A 147 9.26 -4.26 -12.39
CA ALA A 147 9.44 -2.85 -12.75
C ALA A 147 8.80 -2.58 -14.11
N VAL A 148 8.09 -1.47 -14.22
CA VAL A 148 7.50 -1.01 -15.47
C VAL A 148 7.87 0.44 -15.70
N THR A 149 8.16 0.79 -16.94
CA THR A 149 8.39 2.17 -17.39
C THR A 149 7.31 2.56 -18.38
N TYR A 150 6.56 3.60 -18.07
CA TYR A 150 5.59 4.25 -18.96
C TYR A 150 6.25 5.44 -19.62
N THR A 151 6.02 5.61 -20.91
CA THR A 151 6.58 6.72 -21.69
C THR A 151 5.44 7.63 -22.18
N ARG A 152 5.58 8.95 -22.02
CA ARG A 152 4.58 9.93 -22.47
C ARG A 152 4.43 9.84 -23.99
N PRO A 153 3.21 9.61 -24.52
CA PRO A 153 2.98 9.61 -25.94
C PRO A 153 3.00 11.03 -26.53
N ASN A 154 3.17 11.12 -27.83
CA ASN A 154 3.04 12.40 -28.51
C ASN A 154 1.57 12.72 -28.79
N GLY A 155 0.96 13.53 -27.89
CA GLY A 155 -0.45 13.87 -27.94
C GLY A 155 -1.37 12.80 -27.31
N LEU A 156 -2.66 12.88 -27.62
CA LEU A 156 -3.68 12.03 -27.03
C LEU A 156 -3.70 10.63 -27.69
N GLN A 157 -2.80 9.76 -27.23
CA GLN A 157 -2.65 8.39 -27.73
C GLN A 157 -2.58 7.42 -26.54
N ASP A 158 -2.64 6.13 -26.85
CA ASP A 158 -2.35 5.05 -25.90
C ASP A 158 -0.97 5.25 -25.28
N VAL A 159 -0.84 4.99 -23.99
CA VAL A 159 0.43 5.20 -23.29
C VAL A 159 1.28 3.92 -23.35
N PRO A 160 2.43 3.93 -24.05
CA PRO A 160 3.30 2.77 -24.14
C PRO A 160 4.02 2.51 -22.81
N TRP A 161 4.25 1.22 -22.55
CA TRP A 161 5.07 0.76 -21.45
C TRP A 161 5.98 -0.40 -21.83
N THR A 162 7.08 -0.53 -21.08
CA THR A 162 7.99 -1.67 -21.09
C THR A 162 8.26 -2.15 -19.67
N ASP A 163 8.59 -3.42 -19.50
CA ASP A 163 8.91 -3.97 -18.17
C ASP A 163 10.30 -4.62 -18.10
N ASN A 164 10.76 -4.91 -16.88
CA ASN A 164 12.04 -5.56 -16.62
C ASN A 164 12.06 -7.07 -16.93
N ARG A 165 10.97 -7.61 -17.48
CA ARG A 165 10.84 -9.01 -17.93
C ARG A 165 10.86 -9.15 -19.45
N GLY A 166 11.06 -8.04 -20.18
CA GLY A 166 11.03 -8.00 -21.63
C GLY A 166 9.61 -7.89 -22.21
N GLY A 167 8.61 -7.65 -21.37
CA GLY A 167 7.25 -7.34 -21.78
C GLY A 167 7.12 -5.89 -22.25
N ASN A 168 6.14 -5.65 -23.12
CA ASN A 168 5.74 -4.33 -23.57
C ASN A 168 4.26 -4.32 -23.91
N GLY A 169 3.66 -3.13 -23.92
CA GLY A 169 2.26 -2.95 -24.24
C GLY A 169 1.86 -1.49 -24.15
N VAL A 170 0.56 -1.26 -24.00
CA VAL A 170 0.00 0.07 -23.85
C VAL A 170 -1.05 0.09 -22.72
N VAL A 171 -1.25 1.26 -22.12
CA VAL A 171 -2.50 1.60 -21.43
C VAL A 171 -3.41 2.20 -22.50
N PRO A 172 -4.43 1.47 -22.97
CA PRO A 172 -5.25 1.90 -24.08
C PRO A 172 -6.19 3.01 -23.64
N ARG A 173 -6.38 4.01 -24.49
CA ARG A 173 -7.41 5.03 -24.29
C ARG A 173 -8.78 4.42 -24.56
N ASN A 174 -9.70 4.75 -23.67
CA ASN A 174 -11.07 4.30 -23.74
C ASN A 174 -11.89 5.28 -24.60
N GLU A 175 -12.85 4.80 -25.37
CA GLU A 175 -13.72 5.65 -26.20
C GLU A 175 -14.62 6.58 -25.37
N PHE A 176 -14.91 6.22 -24.12
CA PHE A 176 -15.73 7.01 -23.20
C PHE A 176 -14.94 8.07 -22.44
N HIS A 177 -13.60 7.91 -22.35
CA HIS A 177 -12.68 8.79 -21.62
C HIS A 177 -11.56 9.24 -22.55
N GLN A 178 -11.76 10.37 -23.21
CA GLN A 178 -10.86 10.84 -24.29
C GLN A 178 -9.76 11.81 -23.84
N GLN A 179 -9.68 12.13 -22.54
CA GLN A 179 -8.66 13.01 -21.96
C GLN A 179 -7.26 12.39 -22.02
N ASP A 180 -6.24 13.17 -21.63
CA ASP A 180 -4.88 12.69 -21.49
C ASP A 180 -4.77 11.70 -20.32
N TYR A 181 -4.20 10.53 -20.56
CA TYR A 181 -3.99 9.47 -19.56
C TYR A 181 -2.62 9.57 -18.88
N PHE A 182 -1.71 10.36 -19.42
CA PHE A 182 -0.41 10.56 -18.77
C PHE A 182 -0.52 11.71 -17.76
N PRO A 183 -0.03 11.57 -16.52
CA PRO A 183 -0.10 12.64 -15.51
C PRO A 183 0.57 13.92 -16.03
N LEU A 184 -0.16 15.04 -16.07
CA LEU A 184 0.29 16.28 -16.72
C LEU A 184 1.55 16.87 -16.10
N TRP A 185 1.76 16.67 -14.80
CA TRP A 185 2.89 17.19 -14.01
C TRP A 185 4.10 16.27 -13.93
N ALA A 186 3.97 15.05 -14.48
CA ALA A 186 5.02 14.05 -14.41
C ALA A 186 6.11 14.29 -15.47
N PRO A 187 7.33 13.77 -15.28
CA PRO A 187 8.33 13.68 -16.36
C PRO A 187 7.85 12.75 -17.48
N ASP A 188 8.51 12.79 -18.64
CA ASP A 188 8.09 12.03 -19.82
C ASP A 188 8.26 10.51 -19.68
N GLU A 189 9.02 10.07 -18.69
CA GLU A 189 9.15 8.66 -18.32
C GLU A 189 8.85 8.49 -16.84
N LEU A 190 7.99 7.49 -16.51
CA LEU A 190 7.64 7.09 -15.16
C LEU A 190 8.02 5.62 -14.97
N THR A 191 8.92 5.34 -14.04
CA THR A 191 9.28 3.98 -13.68
C THR A 191 8.79 3.67 -12.27
N PHE A 192 8.03 2.59 -12.15
CA PHE A 192 7.54 2.06 -10.87
C PHE A 192 8.14 0.69 -10.61
N THR A 193 8.33 0.36 -9.33
CA THR A 193 8.90 -0.93 -8.88
C THR A 193 8.10 -1.46 -7.70
N GLY A 194 7.93 -2.79 -7.63
CA GLY A 194 7.20 -3.41 -6.52
C GLY A 194 6.86 -4.87 -6.77
N SER A 195 5.89 -5.37 -6.03
CA SER A 195 5.24 -6.66 -6.29
C SER A 195 4.08 -6.46 -7.26
N ARG A 196 3.89 -7.38 -8.22
CA ARG A 196 2.74 -7.40 -9.12
C ARG A 196 1.92 -8.64 -8.86
N LEU A 197 0.66 -8.47 -8.55
CA LEU A 197 -0.30 -9.57 -8.38
C LEU A 197 -0.74 -10.13 -9.74
N ALA A 198 -1.29 -11.33 -9.75
CA ALA A 198 -1.94 -11.89 -10.92
C ALA A 198 -3.17 -11.03 -11.30
N PRO A 199 -3.59 -11.02 -12.57
CA PRO A 199 -4.86 -10.41 -12.94
C PRO A 199 -6.04 -11.06 -12.19
N ASN A 200 -6.97 -10.23 -11.72
CA ASN A 200 -8.17 -10.69 -11.01
C ASN A 200 -9.46 -10.52 -11.81
N ALA A 201 -9.38 -9.93 -13.01
CA ALA A 201 -10.53 -9.76 -13.90
C ALA A 201 -10.79 -11.02 -14.70
N VAL A 202 -12.08 -11.39 -14.78
CA VAL A 202 -12.58 -12.48 -15.61
C VAL A 202 -13.66 -11.89 -16.51
N ASP A 203 -13.57 -12.17 -17.80
CA ASP A 203 -14.64 -11.87 -18.73
C ASP A 203 -15.68 -13.00 -18.67
N GLU A 204 -16.82 -12.69 -18.08
CA GLU A 204 -17.96 -13.59 -17.93
C GLU A 204 -19.02 -13.39 -19.02
N GLY A 205 -18.71 -12.59 -20.05
CA GLY A 205 -19.59 -12.32 -21.16
C GLY A 205 -19.89 -13.56 -22.00
N GLU A 206 -21.10 -13.61 -22.57
CA GLU A 206 -21.56 -14.68 -23.44
C GLU A 206 -21.91 -14.13 -24.84
N ASN A 207 -21.89 -14.99 -25.85
CA ASN A 207 -22.34 -14.68 -27.21
C ASN A 207 -21.62 -13.49 -27.88
N GLY A 208 -20.36 -13.23 -27.49
CA GLY A 208 -19.55 -12.14 -28.04
C GLY A 208 -19.73 -10.79 -27.35
N GLU A 209 -20.55 -10.72 -26.32
CA GLU A 209 -20.59 -9.59 -25.39
C GLU A 209 -19.52 -9.77 -24.29
N HIS A 210 -18.95 -8.66 -23.82
CA HIS A 210 -17.93 -8.66 -22.76
C HIS A 210 -18.55 -8.16 -21.45
N SER A 211 -18.39 -8.93 -20.37
CA SER A 211 -18.85 -8.60 -19.03
C SER A 211 -17.78 -8.94 -18.01
N PHE A 212 -16.97 -7.97 -17.64
CA PHE A 212 -15.87 -8.19 -16.72
C PHE A 212 -16.33 -8.17 -15.27
N ILE A 213 -15.94 -9.21 -14.52
CA ILE A 213 -16.02 -9.26 -13.06
C ILE A 213 -14.59 -9.25 -12.54
N LEU A 214 -14.26 -8.26 -11.70
CA LEU A 214 -13.00 -8.17 -11.00
C LEU A 214 -13.17 -8.85 -9.64
N TYR A 215 -12.59 -10.04 -9.50
CA TYR A 215 -12.73 -10.85 -8.29
C TYR A 215 -11.84 -10.34 -7.16
N CYS A 216 -12.37 -10.31 -5.94
CA CYS A 216 -11.62 -9.94 -4.75
C CYS A 216 -10.58 -11.01 -4.41
N TYR A 217 -9.42 -10.59 -3.96
CA TYR A 217 -8.51 -11.41 -3.16
C TYR A 217 -9.03 -11.48 -1.71
N ASP A 218 -8.59 -12.47 -0.94
CA ASP A 218 -9.20 -12.74 0.38
C ASP A 218 -9.01 -11.59 1.37
N TYR A 219 -7.78 -11.03 1.51
CA TYR A 219 -7.46 -9.92 2.44
C TYR A 219 -6.15 -9.21 2.08
N GLY A 220 -5.95 -8.05 2.68
CA GLY A 220 -4.65 -7.35 2.72
C GLY A 220 -4.38 -6.42 1.54
N TYR A 221 -5.43 -6.03 0.79
CA TYR A 221 -5.31 -5.09 -0.34
C TYR A 221 -6.32 -3.96 -0.20
N ALA A 222 -5.88 -2.74 -0.49
CA ALA A 222 -6.76 -1.58 -0.58
C ALA A 222 -7.67 -1.71 -1.81
N ASP A 223 -8.84 -1.10 -1.77
CA ASP A 223 -9.82 -1.09 -2.89
C ASP A 223 -10.18 -2.47 -3.46
N ASN A 224 -10.07 -3.48 -2.63
CA ASN A 224 -10.31 -4.89 -2.97
C ASN A 224 -11.70 -5.35 -2.53
N HIS A 225 -12.16 -4.86 -1.40
CA HIS A 225 -13.49 -5.13 -0.85
C HIS A 225 -14.22 -3.83 -0.50
N PRO A 226 -15.56 -3.84 -0.48
CA PRO A 226 -16.35 -2.66 -0.10
C PRO A 226 -16.02 -2.14 1.30
N ASN A 227 -16.03 -0.81 1.47
CA ASN A 227 -15.64 -0.08 2.68
C ASN A 227 -16.34 -0.49 3.99
N LYS A 228 -17.47 -1.20 3.91
CA LYS A 228 -18.26 -1.66 5.07
C LYS A 228 -17.92 -3.07 5.51
N THR A 229 -16.92 -3.71 4.90
CA THR A 229 -16.50 -5.09 5.19
C THR A 229 -15.16 -5.10 5.93
N ASP A 230 -14.81 -6.23 6.53
CA ASP A 230 -13.49 -6.40 7.15
C ASP A 230 -12.37 -6.49 6.12
N GLY A 231 -12.69 -6.82 4.87
CA GLY A 231 -11.70 -6.91 3.78
C GLY A 231 -11.01 -5.59 3.40
N CYS A 232 -11.48 -4.44 3.91
CA CYS A 232 -10.81 -3.14 3.77
C CYS A 232 -9.96 -2.76 4.99
N LYS A 233 -9.82 -3.67 5.97
CA LYS A 233 -9.07 -3.46 7.21
C LYS A 233 -7.71 -4.15 7.16
N PHE A 234 -6.76 -3.61 7.91
CA PHE A 234 -5.35 -4.03 7.89
C PHE A 234 -4.82 -4.22 9.30
N CYS A 235 -3.89 -5.21 9.43
CA CYS A 235 -3.12 -5.41 10.66
C CYS A 235 -1.65 -5.02 10.41
N ILE A 236 -1.06 -4.21 11.26
CA ILE A 236 0.37 -3.84 11.20
C ILE A 236 1.26 -5.08 11.34
N ARG A 237 0.82 -6.10 12.09
CA ARG A 237 1.52 -7.39 12.24
C ARG A 237 1.70 -8.18 10.94
N TRP A 238 1.02 -7.82 9.84
CA TRP A 238 1.27 -8.40 8.52
C TRP A 238 2.52 -7.87 7.84
N ALA A 239 3.20 -6.91 8.46
CA ALA A 239 4.42 -6.31 7.93
C ALA A 239 5.53 -7.34 7.74
N VAL A 240 6.15 -7.31 6.56
CA VAL A 240 7.30 -8.15 6.21
C VAL A 240 8.43 -7.29 5.65
N ASP A 241 9.67 -7.71 5.87
CA ASP A 241 10.84 -7.08 5.30
C ASP A 241 11.04 -7.49 3.81
N GLN A 242 12.08 -6.93 3.19
CA GLN A 242 12.43 -7.22 1.79
C GLN A 242 12.77 -8.71 1.53
N ASN A 243 13.01 -9.50 2.56
CA ASN A 243 13.29 -10.94 2.49
C ASN A 243 12.02 -11.78 2.77
N GLY A 244 10.89 -11.12 3.05
CA GLY A 244 9.64 -11.76 3.43
C GLY A 244 9.59 -12.25 4.86
N LEU A 245 10.49 -11.78 5.72
CA LEU A 245 10.48 -12.13 7.14
C LEU A 245 9.55 -11.17 7.90
N PRO A 246 8.75 -11.68 8.85
CA PRO A 246 7.88 -10.85 9.67
C PRO A 246 8.65 -9.73 10.36
N LYS A 247 8.08 -8.53 10.33
CA LYS A 247 8.62 -7.34 10.97
C LYS A 247 7.69 -6.87 12.08
N ASP A 248 8.20 -6.87 13.29
CA ASP A 248 7.48 -6.31 14.43
C ASP A 248 7.67 -4.78 14.44
N LEU A 249 6.54 -4.06 14.35
CA LEU A 249 6.47 -2.60 14.40
C LEU A 249 5.53 -2.22 15.54
N PRO A 250 5.95 -1.34 16.47
CA PRO A 250 5.09 -0.92 17.58
C PRO A 250 3.93 -0.04 17.09
N ALA A 251 4.14 0.68 16.00
CA ALA A 251 3.18 1.56 15.36
C ALA A 251 3.64 1.87 13.93
N ILE A 252 2.81 2.61 13.19
CA ILE A 252 3.16 3.17 11.89
C ILE A 252 2.82 4.66 11.82
N HIS A 253 3.60 5.42 11.05
CA HIS A 253 3.37 6.84 10.80
C HIS A 253 2.93 7.09 9.36
N PHE A 254 3.37 6.23 8.44
CA PHE A 254 3.13 6.39 7.01
C PHE A 254 2.59 5.12 6.39
N VAL A 255 1.69 5.32 5.44
CA VAL A 255 1.08 4.27 4.62
C VAL A 255 1.30 4.61 3.16
N LYS A 256 1.78 3.67 2.38
CA LYS A 256 1.88 3.75 0.93
C LYS A 256 0.95 2.73 0.30
N VAL A 257 0.17 3.17 -0.68
CA VAL A 257 -0.68 2.28 -1.49
C VAL A 257 -0.31 2.45 -2.94
N TYR A 258 -0.17 1.35 -3.69
CA TYR A 258 0.01 1.39 -5.12
C TYR A 258 -0.85 0.34 -5.83
N THR A 259 -1.31 0.64 -7.06
CA THR A 259 -2.09 -0.29 -7.89
C THR A 259 -1.33 -1.60 -8.11
N ALA A 260 -1.94 -2.72 -7.71
CA ALA A 260 -1.25 -4.01 -7.60
C ALA A 260 -1.28 -4.87 -8.86
N VAL A 261 -2.25 -4.66 -9.76
CA VAL A 261 -2.45 -5.46 -10.97
C VAL A 261 -2.18 -4.65 -12.24
N GLN A 262 -1.59 -5.31 -13.24
CA GLN A 262 -1.42 -4.72 -14.57
C GLN A 262 -2.36 -5.43 -15.53
N GLN A 263 -3.54 -4.88 -15.70
CA GLN A 263 -4.58 -5.46 -16.54
C GLN A 263 -5.45 -4.40 -17.22
N VAL A 264 -6.09 -4.80 -18.29
CA VAL A 264 -7.06 -4.01 -19.04
C VAL A 264 -8.31 -4.86 -19.23
N CYS A 265 -9.46 -4.29 -18.88
CA CYS A 265 -10.75 -4.98 -18.88
C CYS A 265 -11.62 -4.50 -20.07
N GLY A 266 -11.15 -4.74 -21.29
CA GLY A 266 -11.86 -4.36 -22.51
C GLY A 266 -12.28 -2.89 -22.52
N TRP A 267 -13.57 -2.63 -22.71
CA TRP A 267 -14.14 -1.28 -22.75
C TRP A 267 -14.15 -0.54 -21.40
N ILE A 268 -13.99 -1.26 -20.27
CA ILE A 268 -13.87 -0.63 -18.95
C ILE A 268 -12.55 0.13 -18.84
N GLY A 269 -11.49 -0.36 -19.54
CA GLY A 269 -10.16 0.26 -19.52
C GLY A 269 -9.19 -0.42 -18.55
N GLU A 270 -8.16 0.32 -18.14
CA GLU A 270 -7.17 -0.17 -17.18
C GLU A 270 -7.77 -0.27 -15.78
N THR A 271 -7.26 -1.21 -14.99
CA THR A 271 -7.56 -1.31 -13.57
C THR A 271 -6.74 -0.28 -12.80
N SER A 272 -7.42 0.49 -11.97
CA SER A 272 -6.87 1.62 -11.21
C SER A 272 -7.36 1.58 -9.78
N THR A 273 -6.47 1.44 -8.82
CA THR A 273 -6.83 1.54 -7.40
C THR A 273 -7.28 2.97 -7.06
N GLU A 274 -8.43 3.11 -6.43
CA GLU A 274 -8.98 4.36 -5.93
C GLU A 274 -8.92 4.44 -4.41
N ILE A 275 -8.53 5.62 -3.90
CA ILE A 275 -8.50 5.89 -2.46
C ILE A 275 -9.50 7.02 -2.15
N THR A 276 -10.40 6.76 -1.19
CA THR A 276 -11.38 7.74 -0.70
C THR A 276 -11.14 8.17 0.73
N GLY A 277 -10.14 7.60 1.40
CA GLY A 277 -9.73 7.94 2.75
C GLY A 277 -9.10 6.76 3.49
N ALA A 278 -8.69 7.01 4.72
CA ALA A 278 -8.26 5.97 5.66
C ALA A 278 -8.69 6.36 7.09
N GLU A 279 -8.72 5.37 7.98
CA GLU A 279 -9.21 5.53 9.35
C GLU A 279 -8.41 4.62 10.28
N ASP A 280 -7.84 5.19 11.35
CA ASP A 280 -7.36 4.46 12.50
C ASP A 280 -8.56 3.88 13.25
N LEU A 281 -8.50 2.59 13.58
CA LEU A 281 -9.60 1.90 14.28
C LEU A 281 -9.48 2.01 15.80
N HIS A 282 -8.33 2.47 16.31
CA HIS A 282 -8.01 2.60 17.72
C HIS A 282 -7.31 3.93 18.05
N PRO A 283 -7.85 5.11 17.65
CA PRO A 283 -7.15 6.39 17.73
C PRO A 283 -6.78 6.83 19.14
N ASP A 284 -7.47 6.30 20.15
CA ASP A 284 -7.19 6.57 21.56
C ASP A 284 -6.22 5.55 22.20
N MET A 285 -5.68 4.60 21.41
CA MET A 285 -4.72 3.61 21.92
C MET A 285 -3.41 4.32 22.28
N PRO A 286 -2.96 4.23 23.55
CA PRO A 286 -1.72 4.87 23.92
C PRO A 286 -0.55 4.25 23.17
N PHE A 287 0.35 5.11 22.69
CA PHE A 287 1.64 4.64 22.18
C PHE A 287 2.33 3.86 23.31
N PRO A 288 2.91 2.68 23.05
CA PRO A 288 3.67 1.96 24.07
C PRO A 288 4.72 2.90 24.66
N ASP A 289 4.70 3.05 25.98
CA ASP A 289 5.54 4.01 26.71
C ASP A 289 6.96 4.03 26.13
N ASP A 290 7.37 5.16 25.57
CA ASP A 290 8.76 5.40 25.23
C ASP A 290 9.56 5.40 26.54
N PRO A 291 10.44 4.45 26.78
CA PRO A 291 11.24 4.41 28.01
C PRO A 291 12.08 5.68 28.23
N SER A 292 12.17 6.59 27.22
CA SER A 292 12.85 7.88 27.34
C SER A 292 12.04 8.94 28.11
N GLU A 293 10.69 8.87 28.17
CA GLU A 293 9.87 9.85 28.89
C GLU A 293 9.82 9.64 30.40
N THR A 294 10.18 8.47 30.90
CA THR A 294 10.06 8.18 32.34
C THR A 294 11.25 8.67 33.17
N GLY A 295 12.28 9.27 32.58
CA GLY A 295 13.52 9.69 33.29
C GLY A 295 14.26 8.53 33.99
N LEU A 296 13.81 7.30 33.78
CA LEU A 296 14.51 6.09 34.16
C LEU A 296 15.42 5.67 33.02
N SER A 297 16.70 5.52 33.32
CA SER A 297 17.64 4.92 32.35
C SER A 297 17.01 3.64 31.78
N PRO A 298 17.04 3.42 30.45
CA PRO A 298 16.45 2.24 29.86
C PRO A 298 17.01 1.01 30.56
N MET A 299 16.17 0.27 31.26
CA MET A 299 16.52 -1.08 31.65
C MET A 299 16.79 -1.82 30.35
N PRO A 300 17.92 -2.49 30.19
CA PRO A 300 18.18 -3.26 28.98
C PRO A 300 17.00 -4.22 28.78
N TYR A 301 16.35 -4.13 27.64
CA TYR A 301 15.26 -5.03 27.25
C TYR A 301 15.74 -6.46 27.50
N ALA A 302 15.09 -7.14 28.46
CA ALA A 302 15.46 -8.49 28.86
C ALA A 302 15.17 -9.55 27.77
N ASN A 303 14.85 -9.10 26.54
CA ASN A 303 14.61 -9.94 25.37
C ASN A 303 15.43 -9.55 24.14
N SER A 304 16.54 -8.81 24.29
CA SER A 304 17.55 -8.85 23.23
C SER A 304 18.08 -10.27 23.17
N GLN A 305 17.50 -11.08 22.31
CA GLN A 305 18.17 -12.31 21.90
C GLN A 305 19.59 -11.90 21.49
N PRO A 306 20.64 -12.47 22.07
CA PRO A 306 21.99 -12.08 21.73
C PRO A 306 22.14 -12.22 20.21
N PRO A 307 22.85 -11.27 19.55
CA PRO A 307 22.97 -11.26 18.10
C PRO A 307 23.36 -12.65 17.60
N THR A 308 22.54 -13.18 16.72
CA THR A 308 22.80 -14.50 16.12
C THR A 308 23.74 -14.28 14.96
N ALA A 309 24.96 -14.79 15.04
CA ALA A 309 25.93 -14.75 13.96
C ALA A 309 26.11 -16.14 13.36
N LYS A 310 26.19 -16.23 12.03
CA LYS A 310 26.57 -17.45 11.34
C LYS A 310 28.06 -17.35 11.02
N ILE A 311 28.85 -18.27 11.55
CA ILE A 311 30.30 -18.32 11.31
C ILE A 311 30.68 -19.63 10.63
N LEU A 312 31.78 -19.60 9.86
CA LEU A 312 32.45 -20.79 9.33
C LEU A 312 33.69 -21.07 10.17
N ARG A 313 33.74 -22.20 10.87
CA ARG A 313 34.89 -22.65 11.64
C ARG A 313 35.18 -24.11 11.33
N ASP A 314 36.42 -24.40 11.03
CA ASP A 314 36.92 -25.75 10.70
C ASP A 314 36.10 -26.43 9.57
N GLY A 315 35.63 -25.65 8.58
CA GLY A 315 34.80 -26.12 7.44
C GLY A 315 33.33 -26.37 7.77
N GLN A 316 32.89 -26.06 8.98
CA GLN A 316 31.47 -26.21 9.38
C GLN A 316 30.82 -24.84 9.68
N PHE A 317 29.55 -24.68 9.23
CA PHE A 317 28.78 -23.52 9.63
C PHE A 317 28.20 -23.70 11.02
N LEU A 318 28.45 -22.71 11.88
CA LEU A 318 27.93 -22.66 13.24
C LEU A 318 27.07 -21.44 13.44
N ILE A 319 26.06 -21.57 14.31
CA ILE A 319 25.20 -20.46 14.75
C ILE A 319 25.66 -20.04 16.14
N LEU A 320 26.16 -18.81 16.28
CA LEU A 320 26.48 -18.22 17.58
C LEU A 320 25.24 -17.48 18.13
N ARG A 321 24.90 -17.75 19.39
CA ARG A 321 23.90 -16.98 20.17
C ARG A 321 24.53 -16.60 21.51
N GLY A 322 24.98 -15.36 21.63
CA GLY A 322 25.78 -14.92 22.75
C GLY A 322 27.10 -15.71 22.82
N GLU A 323 27.41 -16.31 23.99
CA GLU A 323 28.60 -17.11 24.18
C GLU A 323 28.45 -18.59 23.78
N LYS A 324 27.32 -19.00 23.25
CA LYS A 324 27.04 -20.41 22.86
C LYS A 324 27.09 -20.60 21.36
N ALA A 325 27.66 -21.73 20.93
CA ALA A 325 27.69 -22.15 19.53
C ALA A 325 26.83 -23.40 19.31
N TYR A 326 26.13 -23.41 18.19
CA TYR A 326 25.24 -24.49 17.79
C TYR A 326 25.55 -24.96 16.37
N THR A 327 25.36 -26.24 16.09
CA THR A 327 25.33 -26.76 14.72
C THR A 327 24.11 -26.27 13.98
N LEU A 328 24.05 -26.41 12.65
CA LEU A 328 22.86 -26.12 11.86
C LEU A 328 21.65 -26.98 12.23
N THR A 329 21.88 -28.12 12.88
CA THR A 329 20.84 -29.02 13.39
C THR A 329 20.41 -28.71 14.82
N GLY A 330 20.95 -27.62 15.42
CA GLY A 330 20.57 -27.16 16.77
C GLY A 330 21.33 -27.81 17.94
N GLN A 331 22.33 -28.67 17.69
CA GLN A 331 23.15 -29.27 18.74
C GLN A 331 24.13 -28.20 19.32
N THR A 332 24.13 -28.03 20.64
CA THR A 332 25.08 -27.14 21.34
C THR A 332 26.47 -27.74 21.32
N LEU A 333 27.49 -26.91 21.01
CA LEU A 333 28.90 -27.31 20.98
C LEU A 333 29.64 -26.82 22.21
N TRP A 334 29.35 -25.62 22.76
CA TRP A 334 29.84 -25.05 24.02
C TRP A 334 28.90 -23.93 24.50
#